data_d870b495dd0083cfe802fb10f98cf987
#
_entry.id   d870b495dd0083cfe802fb10f98cf987
#
_cell.length_a   1.000
_cell.length_b   1.000
_cell.length_c   1.000
_cell.angle_alpha   90.00
_cell.angle_beta   90.00
_cell.angle_gamma   90.00
#
_symmetry.space_group_name_H-M   'P 1'
#
loop_
_entity.id
_entity.type
_entity.pdbx_description
1 polymer ?
#
loop_
_entity_poly.entity_id
_entity_poly.type
_entity_poly.pdbx_seq_one_letter_code
_entity_poly.pdbx_strand_id
1 'polypeptide(L)'
;MTREIKNMKISIFGATGRVGQEILDHALNDGHDVTILVRNKEKIAHTHKHLNIIEGNALNKRDVEEAIQGNEVVISALGTDGSTTLTDVMPMIIEEMEQEGIRRIITIGTAGILQSKTESNLLRYQSNESKRKTTRAAAEHHKVYELLNQSSLDWTIVCPTYLPDGERIGKYRVEQNYLPDNAVKISVPDTADFAYAQISSDEYIKARVGIAY
;
A
#
# COMPACT_ATOMS: atom_id res chain seq x y z
N MET A 1 16.87 -5.78 -22.72
CA MET A 1 15.48 -5.92 -23.17
C MET A 1 14.65 -4.99 -22.30
N THR A 2 14.27 -3.84 -22.81
CA THR A 2 13.28 -2.95 -22.17
C THR A 2 11.95 -3.69 -22.20
N ARG A 3 11.40 -4.10 -21.04
CA ARG A 3 10.01 -4.52 -20.96
C ARG A 3 9.18 -3.33 -21.46
N GLU A 4 8.40 -3.52 -22.51
CA GLU A 4 7.31 -2.60 -22.81
C GLU A 4 6.37 -2.63 -21.60
N ILE A 5 6.39 -1.56 -20.80
CA ILE A 5 5.47 -1.38 -19.71
C ILE A 5 4.12 -1.08 -20.37
N LYS A 6 3.19 -2.04 -20.33
CA LYS A 6 1.83 -1.83 -20.80
C LYS A 6 1.22 -0.68 -19.98
N ASN A 7 0.74 0.37 -20.64
CA ASN A 7 0.00 1.42 -19.96
C ASN A 7 -1.19 0.81 -19.20
N MET A 8 -1.28 1.07 -17.91
CA MET A 8 -2.36 0.62 -17.03
C MET A 8 -3.11 1.81 -16.45
N LYS A 9 -4.34 1.59 -16.03
CA LYS A 9 -5.14 2.54 -15.26
C LYS A 9 -5.05 2.18 -13.77
N ILE A 10 -4.53 3.09 -12.97
CA ILE A 10 -4.19 2.86 -11.57
C ILE A 10 -4.93 3.85 -10.67
N SER A 11 -5.67 3.34 -9.68
CA SER A 11 -6.24 4.16 -8.61
C SER A 11 -5.31 4.19 -7.41
N ILE A 12 -4.97 5.38 -6.89
CA ILE A 12 -4.09 5.54 -5.71
C ILE A 12 -4.81 6.28 -4.60
N PHE A 13 -5.02 5.61 -3.48
CA PHE A 13 -5.46 6.20 -2.22
C PHE A 13 -4.26 6.57 -1.37
N GLY A 14 -4.26 7.77 -0.79
CA GLY A 14 -3.15 8.25 0.03
C GLY A 14 -1.97 8.83 -0.77
N ALA A 15 -2.20 9.28 -2.01
CA ALA A 15 -1.19 9.87 -2.90
C ALA A 15 -0.50 11.13 -2.34
N THR A 16 -1.07 11.80 -1.32
CA THR A 16 -0.44 12.94 -0.63
C THR A 16 0.47 12.55 0.53
N GLY A 17 0.51 11.25 0.85
CA GLY A 17 1.41 10.71 1.87
C GLY A 17 2.82 10.47 1.33
N ARG A 18 3.80 10.27 2.24
CA ARG A 18 5.21 10.08 1.87
C ARG A 18 5.44 8.97 0.84
N VAL A 19 4.91 7.77 1.11
CA VAL A 19 5.04 6.63 0.19
C VAL A 19 4.15 6.78 -1.03
N GLY A 20 2.91 7.28 -0.84
CA GLY A 20 1.94 7.43 -1.93
C GLY A 20 2.40 8.44 -2.99
N GLN A 21 3.10 9.49 -2.60
CA GLN A 21 3.66 10.47 -3.54
C GLN A 21 4.76 9.87 -4.42
N GLU A 22 5.67 9.11 -3.84
CA GLU A 22 6.71 8.40 -4.60
C GLU A 22 6.08 7.36 -5.58
N ILE A 23 5.04 6.64 -5.15
CA ILE A 23 4.32 5.70 -6.03
C ILE A 23 3.63 6.44 -7.18
N LEU A 24 3.00 7.59 -6.90
CA LEU A 24 2.39 8.44 -7.93
C LEU A 24 3.42 8.88 -8.96
N ASP A 25 4.59 9.32 -8.52
CA ASP A 25 5.68 9.75 -9.40
C ASP A 25 6.17 8.61 -10.29
N HIS A 26 6.35 7.40 -9.74
CA HIS A 26 6.71 6.22 -10.53
C HIS A 26 5.65 5.93 -11.61
N ALA A 27 4.37 5.89 -11.23
CA ALA A 27 3.29 5.55 -12.14
C ALA A 27 3.15 6.57 -13.29
N LEU A 28 3.28 7.87 -12.99
CA LEU A 28 3.21 8.92 -14.01
C LEU A 28 4.44 8.93 -14.92
N ASN A 29 5.65 8.69 -14.37
CA ASN A 29 6.88 8.63 -15.15
C ASN A 29 6.90 7.44 -16.13
N ASP A 30 6.27 6.31 -15.74
CA ASP A 30 6.11 5.13 -16.61
C ASP A 30 4.94 5.27 -17.61
N GLY A 31 4.20 6.40 -17.55
CA GLY A 31 3.15 6.75 -18.52
C GLY A 31 1.80 6.08 -18.24
N HIS A 32 1.55 5.61 -17.01
CA HIS A 32 0.25 5.08 -16.61
C HIS A 32 -0.80 6.18 -16.46
N ASP A 33 -2.07 5.84 -16.70
CA ASP A 33 -3.20 6.72 -16.38
C ASP A 33 -3.54 6.54 -14.89
N VAL A 34 -3.36 7.60 -14.10
CA VAL A 34 -3.49 7.54 -12.65
C VAL A 34 -4.67 8.34 -12.17
N THR A 35 -5.54 7.73 -11.37
CA THR A 35 -6.61 8.42 -10.63
C THR A 35 -6.23 8.47 -9.16
N ILE A 36 -6.31 9.65 -8.55
CA ILE A 36 -6.07 9.84 -7.11
C ILE A 36 -7.29 10.45 -6.42
N LEU A 37 -7.59 9.97 -5.22
CA LEU A 37 -8.60 10.56 -4.34
C LEU A 37 -7.91 11.37 -3.25
N VAL A 38 -8.18 12.67 -3.19
CA VAL A 38 -7.53 13.60 -2.26
C VAL A 38 -8.55 14.52 -1.59
N ARG A 39 -8.33 14.85 -0.32
CA ARG A 39 -9.22 15.77 0.44
C ARG A 39 -9.09 17.24 0.02
N ASN A 40 -7.98 17.59 -0.59
CA ASN A 40 -7.72 18.94 -1.10
C ASN A 40 -6.74 18.84 -2.28
N LYS A 41 -7.22 19.17 -3.47
CA LYS A 41 -6.45 19.13 -4.72
C LYS A 41 -5.32 20.15 -4.78
N GLU A 42 -5.40 21.24 -4.02
CA GLU A 42 -4.35 22.27 -3.98
C GLU A 42 -3.04 21.74 -3.38
N LYS A 43 -3.08 20.61 -2.64
CA LYS A 43 -1.89 19.95 -2.11
C LYS A 43 -1.13 19.13 -3.16
N ILE A 44 -1.70 18.97 -4.35
CA ILE A 44 -1.08 18.26 -5.45
C ILE A 44 -0.35 19.27 -6.32
N ALA A 45 0.98 19.26 -6.24
CA ALA A 45 1.82 20.14 -7.07
C ALA A 45 1.95 19.65 -8.53
N HIS A 46 1.50 18.43 -8.81
CA HIS A 46 1.63 17.81 -10.12
C HIS A 46 0.49 18.21 -11.06
N THR A 47 0.85 18.73 -12.22
CA THR A 47 -0.01 18.76 -13.39
C THR A 47 0.55 17.78 -14.41
N HIS A 48 -0.15 16.69 -14.67
CA HIS A 48 0.28 15.69 -15.63
C HIS A 48 -0.91 15.24 -16.51
N LYS A 49 -0.69 15.07 -17.81
CA LYS A 49 -1.75 14.70 -18.77
C LYS A 49 -2.44 13.36 -18.45
N HIS A 50 -1.74 12.47 -17.73
CA HIS A 50 -2.21 11.16 -17.30
C HIS A 50 -2.67 11.13 -15.83
N LEU A 51 -2.84 12.31 -15.19
CA LEU A 51 -3.29 12.40 -13.81
C LEU A 51 -4.73 12.92 -13.75
N ASN A 52 -5.63 12.08 -13.23
CA ASN A 52 -6.99 12.45 -12.84
C ASN A 52 -7.06 12.66 -11.33
N ILE A 53 -7.54 13.82 -10.91
CA ILE A 53 -7.64 14.18 -9.49
C ILE A 53 -9.10 14.31 -9.10
N ILE A 54 -9.55 13.42 -8.23
CA ILE A 54 -10.87 13.47 -7.59
C ILE A 54 -10.70 14.13 -6.22
N GLU A 55 -11.39 15.24 -6.02
CA GLU A 55 -11.46 15.89 -4.72
C GLU A 55 -12.61 15.31 -3.92
N GLY A 56 -12.30 14.59 -2.83
CA GLY A 56 -13.27 13.87 -2.03
C GLY A 56 -12.68 13.28 -0.77
N ASN A 57 -13.46 12.44 -0.11
CA ASN A 57 -13.09 11.82 1.15
C ASN A 57 -13.17 10.29 1.04
N ALA A 58 -12.08 9.59 1.32
CA ALA A 58 -12.04 8.13 1.29
C ALA A 58 -13.05 7.46 2.27
N LEU A 59 -13.59 8.20 3.25
CA LEU A 59 -14.69 7.75 4.11
C LEU A 59 -16.08 7.89 3.47
N ASN A 60 -16.17 8.45 2.27
CA ASN A 60 -17.40 8.56 1.50
C ASN A 60 -17.42 7.48 0.41
N LYS A 61 -18.42 6.60 0.45
CA LYS A 61 -18.54 5.48 -0.49
C LYS A 61 -18.55 5.93 -1.95
N ARG A 62 -19.28 7.01 -2.30
CA ARG A 62 -19.34 7.52 -3.68
C ARG A 62 -18.00 8.01 -4.20
N ASP A 63 -17.22 8.67 -3.34
CA ASP A 63 -15.91 9.18 -3.73
C ASP A 63 -14.93 8.00 -3.95
N VAL A 64 -15.08 6.91 -3.19
CA VAL A 64 -14.32 5.67 -3.37
C VAL A 64 -14.71 4.97 -4.68
N GLU A 65 -16.02 4.84 -4.96
CA GLU A 65 -16.57 4.30 -6.21
C GLU A 65 -16.01 5.07 -7.42
N GLU A 66 -16.12 6.40 -7.42
CA GLU A 66 -15.60 7.25 -8.50
C GLU A 66 -14.09 7.08 -8.70
N ALA A 67 -13.32 6.93 -7.60
CA ALA A 67 -11.88 6.77 -7.67
C ALA A 67 -11.44 5.39 -8.19
N ILE A 68 -12.25 4.35 -8.05
CA ILE A 68 -11.93 2.99 -8.47
C ILE A 68 -12.44 2.69 -9.87
N GLN A 69 -13.58 3.24 -10.25
CA GLN A 69 -14.26 2.92 -11.49
C GLN A 69 -13.35 3.03 -12.72
N GLY A 70 -13.34 1.99 -13.54
CA GLY A 70 -12.60 1.93 -14.81
C GLY A 70 -11.09 1.82 -14.67
N ASN A 71 -10.54 1.58 -13.45
CA ASN A 71 -9.14 1.27 -13.24
C ASN A 71 -8.87 -0.25 -13.31
N GLU A 72 -7.61 -0.64 -13.40
CA GLU A 72 -7.15 -2.03 -13.51
C GLU A 72 -6.46 -2.51 -12.21
N VAL A 73 -5.88 -1.56 -11.45
CA VAL A 73 -5.11 -1.81 -10.22
C VAL A 73 -5.46 -0.75 -9.19
N VAL A 74 -5.53 -1.14 -7.94
CA VAL A 74 -5.67 -0.22 -6.80
C VAL A 74 -4.43 -0.27 -5.92
N ILE A 75 -3.93 0.91 -5.53
CA ILE A 75 -2.86 1.04 -4.54
C ILE A 75 -3.39 1.85 -3.36
N SER A 76 -3.29 1.28 -2.15
CA SER A 76 -3.64 1.98 -0.91
C SER A 76 -2.40 2.29 -0.09
N ALA A 77 -1.96 3.55 -0.12
CA ALA A 77 -0.92 4.10 0.74
C ALA A 77 -1.51 4.95 1.88
N LEU A 78 -2.75 4.66 2.28
CA LEU A 78 -3.38 5.30 3.43
C LEU A 78 -2.65 4.96 4.72
N GLY A 79 -2.43 5.95 5.56
CA GLY A 79 -1.81 5.78 6.88
C GLY A 79 -2.82 5.65 8.01
N THR A 80 -2.35 5.21 9.17
CA THR A 80 -3.11 5.28 10.42
C THR A 80 -3.01 6.69 10.99
N ASP A 81 -4.01 7.50 10.78
CA ASP A 81 -4.04 8.91 11.19
C ASP A 81 -4.42 9.14 12.66
N GLY A 82 -4.39 8.09 13.46
CA GLY A 82 -4.87 8.14 14.86
C GLY A 82 -6.36 7.82 15.00
N SER A 83 -7.08 7.50 13.91
CA SER A 83 -8.48 7.07 13.86
C SER A 83 -8.64 5.65 13.35
N THR A 84 -9.81 5.30 12.83
CA THR A 84 -10.15 4.01 12.21
C THR A 84 -10.18 4.07 10.68
N THR A 85 -9.57 5.09 10.08
CA THR A 85 -9.65 5.36 8.64
C THR A 85 -9.33 4.13 7.78
N LEU A 86 -8.27 3.38 8.10
CA LEU A 86 -7.91 2.19 7.30
C LEU A 86 -9.01 1.12 7.35
N THR A 87 -9.54 0.84 8.53
CA THR A 87 -10.56 -0.20 8.73
C THR A 87 -11.93 0.21 8.21
N ASP A 88 -12.20 1.51 8.16
CA ASP A 88 -13.47 2.03 7.64
C ASP A 88 -13.46 2.11 6.10
N VAL A 89 -12.31 2.42 5.49
CA VAL A 89 -12.16 2.59 4.03
C VAL A 89 -11.99 1.24 3.32
N MET A 90 -11.24 0.31 3.89
CA MET A 90 -10.89 -0.94 3.20
C MET A 90 -12.09 -1.78 2.76
N PRO A 91 -13.17 -1.92 3.54
CA PRO A 91 -14.38 -2.63 3.09
C PRO A 91 -15.00 -2.00 1.83
N MET A 92 -15.03 -0.67 1.73
CA MET A 92 -15.58 0.03 0.57
C MET A 92 -14.69 -0.18 -0.67
N ILE A 93 -13.36 -0.16 -0.50
CA ILE A 93 -12.42 -0.46 -1.59
C ILE A 93 -12.61 -1.90 -2.08
N ILE A 94 -12.71 -2.88 -1.17
CA ILE A 94 -12.88 -4.29 -1.53
C ILE A 94 -14.20 -4.48 -2.28
N GLU A 95 -15.30 -3.95 -1.73
CA GLU A 95 -16.63 -4.06 -2.34
C GLU A 95 -16.63 -3.50 -3.76
N GLU A 96 -16.11 -2.29 -3.96
CA GLU A 96 -16.11 -1.65 -5.27
C GLU A 96 -15.19 -2.37 -6.26
N MET A 97 -14.01 -2.80 -5.84
CA MET A 97 -13.11 -3.59 -6.70
C MET A 97 -13.77 -4.90 -7.15
N GLU A 98 -14.48 -5.60 -6.26
CA GLU A 98 -15.18 -6.83 -6.59
C GLU A 98 -16.37 -6.58 -7.55
N GLN A 99 -17.09 -5.46 -7.41
CA GLN A 99 -18.16 -5.05 -8.32
C GLN A 99 -17.64 -4.71 -9.72
N GLU A 100 -16.52 -3.99 -9.80
CA GLU A 100 -15.87 -3.62 -11.07
C GLU A 100 -15.02 -4.76 -11.68
N GLY A 101 -14.88 -5.89 -11.00
CA GLY A 101 -14.06 -7.02 -11.45
C GLY A 101 -12.55 -6.76 -11.37
N ILE A 102 -12.13 -5.75 -10.63
CA ILE A 102 -10.72 -5.41 -10.41
C ILE A 102 -10.16 -6.33 -9.32
N ARG A 103 -9.08 -7.05 -9.63
CA ARG A 103 -8.55 -8.04 -8.70
C ARG A 103 -7.30 -7.57 -7.94
N ARG A 104 -6.44 -6.77 -8.58
CA ARG A 104 -5.11 -6.45 -8.05
C ARG A 104 -5.14 -5.26 -7.10
N ILE A 105 -4.74 -5.50 -5.84
CA ILE A 105 -4.54 -4.44 -4.84
C ILE A 105 -3.19 -4.56 -4.16
N ILE A 106 -2.49 -3.44 -4.04
CA ILE A 106 -1.27 -3.31 -3.24
C ILE A 106 -1.55 -2.35 -2.09
N THR A 107 -1.21 -2.71 -0.87
CA THR A 107 -1.36 -1.79 0.26
C THR A 107 -0.09 -1.70 1.10
N ILE A 108 0.15 -0.53 1.67
CA ILE A 108 1.25 -0.29 2.60
C ILE A 108 0.78 -0.65 4.00
N GLY A 109 1.45 -1.62 4.60
CA GLY A 109 1.23 -2.09 5.95
C GLY A 109 2.34 -1.68 6.92
N THR A 110 2.67 -2.57 7.84
CA THR A 110 3.74 -2.41 8.81
C THR A 110 4.36 -3.76 9.15
N ALA A 111 5.66 -3.79 9.46
CA ALA A 111 6.32 -5.01 9.95
C ALA A 111 5.64 -5.61 11.20
N GLY A 112 4.85 -4.83 11.92
CA GLY A 112 4.09 -5.34 13.08
C GLY A 112 3.12 -6.47 12.75
N ILE A 113 2.54 -6.49 11.54
CA ILE A 113 1.59 -7.53 11.14
C ILE A 113 2.23 -8.75 10.46
N LEU A 114 3.54 -8.81 10.37
CA LEU A 114 4.26 -9.99 9.91
C LEU A 114 4.23 -11.08 10.99
N GLN A 115 4.49 -12.31 10.59
CA GLN A 115 4.58 -13.44 11.50
C GLN A 115 5.76 -13.28 12.46
N SER A 116 5.57 -13.59 13.73
CA SER A 116 6.68 -13.66 14.70
C SER A 116 7.56 -14.88 14.38
N LYS A 117 8.88 -14.69 14.43
CA LYS A 117 9.87 -15.77 14.30
C LYS A 117 10.08 -16.52 15.60
N THR A 118 9.75 -15.89 16.75
CA THR A 118 9.95 -16.46 18.09
C THR A 118 8.69 -17.11 18.65
N GLU A 119 7.52 -16.66 18.22
CA GLU A 119 6.21 -17.09 18.70
C GLU A 119 5.28 -17.37 17.52
N SER A 120 5.32 -18.59 16.98
CA SER A 120 4.73 -18.98 15.68
C SER A 120 3.23 -18.73 15.55
N ASN A 121 2.49 -18.60 16.64
CA ASN A 121 1.04 -18.33 16.65
C ASN A 121 0.70 -16.84 16.76
N LEU A 122 1.69 -15.96 16.85
CA LEU A 122 1.49 -14.53 17.05
C LEU A 122 2.07 -13.72 15.89
N LEU A 123 1.45 -12.58 15.64
CA LEU A 123 2.05 -11.54 14.80
C LEU A 123 3.10 -10.78 15.61
N ARG A 124 4.05 -10.18 14.94
CA ARG A 124 5.17 -9.47 15.58
C ARG A 124 4.72 -8.43 16.61
N TYR A 125 3.63 -7.68 16.32
CA TYR A 125 3.14 -6.67 17.28
C TYR A 125 2.51 -7.26 18.55
N GLN A 126 2.14 -8.54 18.53
CA GLN A 126 1.57 -9.29 19.65
C GLN A 126 2.63 -10.04 20.46
N SER A 127 3.83 -10.18 19.90
CA SER A 127 4.96 -10.93 20.47
C SER A 127 6.00 -10.02 21.12
N ASN A 128 6.97 -10.63 21.77
CA ASN A 128 8.12 -9.94 22.39
C ASN A 128 9.10 -9.34 21.37
N GLU A 129 8.93 -9.62 20.07
CA GLU A 129 9.76 -9.03 19.02
C GLU A 129 9.45 -7.54 18.79
N SER A 130 8.27 -7.07 19.15
CA SER A 130 7.89 -5.67 19.02
C SER A 130 8.41 -4.85 20.20
N LYS A 131 9.28 -3.88 19.90
CA LYS A 131 9.77 -2.90 20.88
C LYS A 131 8.86 -1.66 21.00
N ARG A 132 7.73 -1.61 20.28
CA ARG A 132 6.84 -0.45 20.28
C ARG A 132 5.95 -0.43 21.52
N LYS A 133 5.87 0.73 22.18
CA LYS A 133 5.00 0.94 23.36
C LYS A 133 3.51 0.95 23.01
N THR A 134 3.15 1.30 21.76
CA THR A 134 1.78 1.35 21.29
C THR A 134 1.59 0.41 20.11
N THR A 135 0.55 -0.41 20.17
CA THR A 135 0.21 -1.42 19.16
C THR A 135 -0.95 -1.00 18.26
N ARG A 136 -1.59 0.15 18.54
CA ARG A 136 -2.80 0.60 17.88
C ARG A 136 -2.68 0.60 16.35
N ALA A 137 -1.64 1.25 15.81
CA ALA A 137 -1.44 1.30 14.35
C ALA A 137 -1.27 -0.10 13.74
N ALA A 138 -0.52 -0.99 14.42
CA ALA A 138 -0.36 -2.37 13.96
C ALA A 138 -1.68 -3.14 14.03
N ALA A 139 -2.51 -2.91 15.05
CA ALA A 139 -3.83 -3.54 15.18
C ALA A 139 -4.78 -3.09 14.05
N GLU A 140 -4.72 -1.83 13.61
CA GLU A 140 -5.48 -1.37 12.44
C GLU A 140 -5.03 -2.07 11.16
N HIS A 141 -3.72 -2.11 10.88
CA HIS A 141 -3.20 -2.85 9.73
C HIS A 141 -3.53 -4.34 9.80
N HIS A 142 -3.62 -4.92 11.00
CA HIS A 142 -4.03 -6.32 11.18
C HIS A 142 -5.47 -6.53 10.71
N LYS A 143 -6.39 -5.64 11.10
CA LYS A 143 -7.79 -5.71 10.60
C LYS A 143 -7.86 -5.58 9.08
N VAL A 144 -7.07 -4.69 8.47
CA VAL A 144 -6.97 -4.59 7.01
C VAL A 144 -6.48 -5.91 6.39
N TYR A 145 -5.48 -6.55 7.00
CA TYR A 145 -5.02 -7.87 6.56
C TYR A 145 -6.14 -8.92 6.65
N GLU A 146 -6.89 -8.96 7.74
CA GLU A 146 -8.01 -9.90 7.91
C GLU A 146 -9.09 -9.69 6.83
N LEU A 147 -9.46 -8.44 6.53
CA LEU A 147 -10.41 -8.10 5.47
C LEU A 147 -9.92 -8.57 4.09
N LEU A 148 -8.69 -8.24 3.74
CA LEU A 148 -8.09 -8.64 2.46
C LEU A 148 -7.96 -10.16 2.35
N ASN A 149 -7.58 -10.84 3.43
CA ASN A 149 -7.43 -12.29 3.46
C ASN A 149 -8.76 -13.04 3.28
N GLN A 150 -9.89 -12.41 3.61
CA GLN A 150 -11.25 -12.93 3.40
C GLN A 150 -11.81 -12.58 2.01
N SER A 151 -11.21 -11.63 1.29
CA SER A 151 -11.67 -11.18 -0.02
C SER A 151 -11.21 -12.11 -1.16
N SER A 152 -11.83 -11.93 -2.33
CA SER A 152 -11.43 -12.61 -3.57
C SER A 152 -10.23 -11.95 -4.26
N LEU A 153 -9.72 -10.82 -3.74
CA LEU A 153 -8.70 -9.99 -4.38
C LEU A 153 -7.31 -10.64 -4.40
N ASP A 154 -6.53 -10.26 -5.37
CA ASP A 154 -5.11 -10.60 -5.51
C ASP A 154 -4.27 -9.50 -4.80
N TRP A 155 -4.25 -9.58 -3.48
CA TRP A 155 -3.64 -8.55 -2.64
C TRP A 155 -2.17 -8.81 -2.32
N THR A 156 -1.41 -7.72 -2.17
CA THR A 156 -0.06 -7.72 -1.57
C THR A 156 0.02 -6.63 -0.51
N ILE A 157 0.47 -6.97 0.70
CA ILE A 157 0.69 -6.00 1.78
C ILE A 157 2.20 -5.81 1.96
N VAL A 158 2.70 -4.64 1.60
CA VAL A 158 4.10 -4.28 1.80
C VAL A 158 4.30 -3.82 3.25
N CYS A 159 5.13 -4.51 3.99
CA CYS A 159 5.30 -4.36 5.43
C CYS A 159 6.70 -3.80 5.78
N PRO A 160 6.91 -2.48 5.64
CA PRO A 160 8.18 -1.89 5.99
C PRO A 160 8.43 -1.96 7.50
N THR A 161 9.71 -2.09 7.89
CA THR A 161 10.16 -1.91 9.26
C THR A 161 10.18 -0.42 9.65
N TYR A 162 11.17 0.08 10.39
CA TYR A 162 11.29 1.52 10.63
C TYR A 162 11.47 2.26 9.30
N LEU A 163 10.56 3.21 9.02
CA LEU A 163 10.39 3.88 7.74
C LEU A 163 10.73 5.38 7.85
N PRO A 164 12.02 5.76 7.88
CA PRO A 164 12.44 7.15 7.77
C PRO A 164 12.31 7.65 6.33
N ASP A 165 12.27 8.97 6.18
CA ASP A 165 12.62 9.59 4.92
C ASP A 165 14.08 9.20 4.58
N GLY A 166 14.55 9.46 3.39
CA GLY A 166 15.91 9.14 2.99
C GLY A 166 16.02 8.99 1.48
N GLU A 167 17.20 8.60 1.05
CA GLU A 167 17.48 8.39 -0.36
C GLU A 167 17.05 6.99 -0.83
N ARG A 168 16.82 6.86 -2.12
CA ARG A 168 16.64 5.56 -2.79
C ARG A 168 18.01 4.87 -2.87
N ILE A 169 18.14 3.73 -2.20
CA ILE A 169 19.36 2.90 -2.22
C ILE A 169 19.26 1.83 -3.31
N GLY A 170 18.06 1.33 -3.58
CA GLY A 170 17.80 0.29 -4.58
C GLY A 170 18.33 -1.10 -4.23
N LYS A 171 18.80 -1.29 -2.99
CA LYS A 171 19.28 -2.59 -2.46
C LYS A 171 18.66 -2.86 -1.12
N TYR A 172 17.70 -3.76 -1.10
CA TYR A 172 16.97 -4.15 0.10
C TYR A 172 16.68 -5.65 0.06
N ARG A 173 16.30 -6.20 1.21
CA ARG A 173 15.90 -7.59 1.38
C ARG A 173 14.40 -7.65 1.59
N VAL A 174 13.79 -8.70 1.03
CA VAL A 174 12.36 -8.98 1.19
C VAL A 174 12.18 -10.41 1.72
N GLU A 175 11.14 -10.63 2.51
CA GLU A 175 10.80 -11.95 3.03
C GLU A 175 9.27 -12.06 3.12
N GLN A 176 8.73 -13.11 2.50
CA GLN A 176 7.28 -13.35 2.51
C GLN A 176 6.83 -13.75 3.91
N ASN A 177 5.82 -13.07 4.43
CA ASN A 177 5.21 -13.25 5.74
C ASN A 177 6.10 -12.96 6.95
N TYR A 178 7.39 -12.76 6.79
CA TYR A 178 8.35 -12.48 7.86
C TYR A 178 9.11 -11.18 7.61
N LEU A 179 9.74 -10.67 8.65
CA LEU A 179 10.70 -9.58 8.50
C LEU A 179 12.09 -10.18 8.24
N PRO A 180 12.86 -9.69 7.25
CA PRO A 180 14.23 -10.10 7.03
C PRO A 180 15.08 -10.04 8.31
N ASP A 181 15.99 -11.01 8.49
CA ASP A 181 16.84 -11.04 9.68
C ASP A 181 17.70 -9.78 9.80
N ASN A 182 17.93 -9.34 11.03
CA ASN A 182 18.68 -8.10 11.34
C ASN A 182 18.13 -6.84 10.65
N ALA A 183 16.85 -6.82 10.35
CA ALA A 183 16.19 -5.65 9.75
C ALA A 183 16.21 -4.45 10.69
N VAL A 184 16.69 -3.30 10.19
CA VAL A 184 16.79 -2.07 10.98
C VAL A 184 15.82 -1.00 10.46
N LYS A 185 15.92 -0.67 9.18
CA LYS A 185 15.14 0.38 8.52
C LYS A 185 14.97 0.10 7.04
N ILE A 186 14.09 0.84 6.40
CA ILE A 186 13.94 0.96 4.95
C ILE A 186 13.51 2.39 4.62
N SER A 187 14.01 2.97 3.56
CA SER A 187 13.60 4.33 3.15
C SER A 187 12.21 4.36 2.53
N VAL A 188 11.59 5.54 2.55
CA VAL A 188 10.33 5.79 1.86
C VAL A 188 10.43 5.51 0.36
N PRO A 189 11.46 6.02 -0.38
CA PRO A 189 11.58 5.74 -1.81
C PRO A 189 11.75 4.25 -2.13
N ASP A 190 12.57 3.50 -1.37
CA ASP A 190 12.74 2.05 -1.63
C ASP A 190 11.48 1.24 -1.30
N THR A 191 10.70 1.68 -0.30
CA THR A 191 9.39 1.06 0.00
C THR A 191 8.39 1.32 -1.12
N ALA A 192 8.35 2.53 -1.66
CA ALA A 192 7.50 2.89 -2.77
C ALA A 192 7.88 2.17 -4.06
N ASP A 193 9.17 2.07 -4.35
CA ASP A 193 9.72 1.33 -5.49
C ASP A 193 9.29 -0.15 -5.46
N PHE A 194 9.47 -0.81 -4.32
CA PHE A 194 9.01 -2.19 -4.16
C PHE A 194 7.50 -2.33 -4.30
N ALA A 195 6.72 -1.45 -3.66
CA ALA A 195 5.26 -1.49 -3.73
C ALA A 195 4.75 -1.27 -5.15
N TYR A 196 5.31 -0.30 -5.86
CA TYR A 196 4.97 -0.01 -7.25
C TYR A 196 5.31 -1.20 -8.17
N ALA A 197 6.45 -1.83 -8.00
CA ALA A 197 6.83 -3.00 -8.80
C ALA A 197 5.83 -4.17 -8.69
N GLN A 198 5.03 -4.23 -7.61
CA GLN A 198 4.03 -5.27 -7.43
C GLN A 198 2.79 -5.11 -8.34
N ILE A 199 2.59 -3.97 -9.00
CA ILE A 199 1.44 -3.81 -9.92
C ILE A 199 1.49 -4.78 -11.10
N SER A 200 2.68 -5.19 -11.51
CA SER A 200 2.93 -6.10 -12.64
C SER A 200 3.60 -7.42 -12.22
N SER A 201 3.61 -7.75 -10.93
CA SER A 201 4.22 -8.97 -10.38
C SER A 201 3.18 -9.85 -9.70
N ASP A 202 3.22 -11.15 -9.97
CA ASP A 202 2.39 -12.16 -9.31
C ASP A 202 3.12 -12.87 -8.16
N GLU A 203 4.39 -12.51 -7.90
CA GLU A 203 5.27 -13.22 -6.95
C GLU A 203 4.73 -13.21 -5.51
N TYR A 204 4.08 -12.10 -5.10
CA TYR A 204 3.59 -11.90 -3.73
C TYR A 204 2.07 -11.77 -3.65
N ILE A 205 1.33 -12.44 -4.53
CA ILE A 205 -0.15 -12.49 -4.43
C ILE A 205 -0.55 -13.21 -3.13
N LYS A 206 -1.52 -12.61 -2.42
CA LYS A 206 -2.01 -13.06 -1.12
C LYS A 206 -0.90 -13.19 -0.06
N ALA A 207 0.04 -12.25 -0.08
CA ALA A 207 1.18 -12.25 0.83
C ALA A 207 1.37 -10.90 1.55
N ARG A 208 1.84 -10.99 2.79
CA ARG A 208 2.47 -9.88 3.52
C ARG A 208 3.96 -9.97 3.28
N VAL A 209 4.59 -8.89 2.87
CA VAL A 209 6.01 -8.91 2.50
C VAL A 209 6.79 -7.96 3.38
N GLY A 210 7.66 -8.51 4.22
CA GLY A 210 8.60 -7.74 5.01
C GLY A 210 9.70 -7.17 4.14
N ILE A 211 10.02 -5.88 4.32
CA ILE A 211 11.06 -5.18 3.56
C ILE A 211 11.98 -4.40 4.49
N ALA A 212 13.30 -4.53 4.28
CA ALA A 212 14.33 -3.87 5.09
C ALA A 212 15.70 -3.89 4.40
N TYR A 213 16.57 -3.01 4.88
CA TYR A 213 18.02 -3.11 4.61
C TYR A 213 18.66 -4.18 5.46
#